data_867a30c1a393ddaec880f97fcbf7467b
#
_entry.id   867a30c1a393ddaec880f97fcbf7467b
#
_cell.length_a   1.000
_cell.length_b   1.000
_cell.length_c   1.000
_cell.angle_alpha   90.00
_cell.angle_beta   90.00
_cell.angle_gamma   90.00
#
_symmetry.space_group_name_H-M   'P 1'
#
loop_
_entity.id
_entity.type
_entity.pdbx_description
1 polymer ?
#
loop_
_entity_poly.entity_id
_entity_poly.type
_entity_poly.pdbx_seq_one_letter_code
_entity_poly.pdbx_strand_id
1 'polypeptide(L)'
;MRPSRSEYLDLPDVRLHVRRWGNPDAPMLFLLHGWMDVSASFQFVVDELAKEWNIIAPDWRGFGPSQWLARPYFFVEHLGDLDAIVDHYSPNQAVRLAGHSMGGIL
;
A
#
# COMPACT_ATOMS: atom_id res chain seq x y z
N MET A 1 19.47 -4.42 -4.87
CA MET A 1 18.02 -4.49 -4.56
C MET A 1 17.78 -4.14 -3.10
N ARG A 2 16.91 -3.19 -2.84
CA ARG A 2 16.56 -2.83 -1.47
C ARG A 2 15.65 -3.90 -0.87
N PRO A 3 15.94 -4.38 0.34
CA PRO A 3 15.11 -5.42 0.95
C PRO A 3 13.75 -4.88 1.38
N SER A 4 12.72 -5.70 1.21
CA SER A 4 11.39 -5.41 1.69
C SER A 4 11.07 -6.22 2.92
N ARG A 5 10.07 -5.76 3.69
CA ARG A 5 9.50 -6.50 4.79
C ARG A 5 7.98 -6.49 4.68
N SER A 6 7.33 -7.50 5.25
CA SER A 6 5.89 -7.64 5.22
C SER A 6 5.28 -7.31 6.57
N GLU A 7 4.17 -6.58 6.53
CA GLU A 7 3.31 -6.33 7.69
C GLU A 7 1.88 -6.67 7.32
N TYR A 8 1.04 -6.85 8.31
CA TYR A 8 -0.39 -7.07 8.10
C TYR A 8 -1.18 -6.05 8.93
N LEU A 9 -2.17 -5.45 8.27
CA LEU A 9 -3.07 -4.49 8.91
C LEU A 9 -4.46 -5.11 9.01
N ASP A 10 -4.94 -5.26 10.23
CA ASP A 10 -6.27 -5.81 10.48
C ASP A 10 -7.29 -4.68 10.53
N LEU A 11 -8.13 -4.62 9.52
CA LEU A 11 -9.30 -3.76 9.48
C LEU A 11 -10.52 -4.52 10.01
N PRO A 12 -11.63 -3.85 10.32
CA PRO A 12 -12.79 -4.56 10.89
C PRO A 12 -13.30 -5.74 10.05
N ASP A 13 -13.17 -5.66 8.72
CA ASP A 13 -13.73 -6.65 7.80
C ASP A 13 -12.68 -7.39 6.95
N VAL A 14 -11.41 -7.02 7.03
CA VAL A 14 -10.39 -7.62 6.16
C VAL A 14 -8.99 -7.45 6.76
N ARG A 15 -8.10 -8.40 6.49
CA ARG A 15 -6.67 -8.28 6.79
C ARG A 15 -5.93 -7.93 5.50
N LEU A 16 -5.20 -6.84 5.51
CA LEU A 16 -4.41 -6.39 4.36
C LEU A 16 -2.93 -6.65 4.59
N HIS A 17 -2.27 -7.13 3.53
CA HIS A 17 -0.81 -7.20 3.51
C HIS A 17 -0.25 -5.83 3.12
N VAL A 18 0.80 -5.40 3.81
CA VAL A 18 1.49 -4.16 3.51
C VAL A 18 2.98 -4.45 3.35
N ARG A 19 3.52 -4.12 2.19
CA ARG A 19 4.96 -4.26 1.95
C ARG A 19 5.66 -2.97 2.32
N ARG A 20 6.76 -3.10 3.03
CA ARG A 20 7.50 -1.96 3.54
C ARG A 20 8.93 -1.99 3.02
N TRP A 21 9.44 -0.80 2.69
CA TRP A 21 10.86 -0.59 2.39
C TRP A 21 11.35 0.64 3.12
N GLY A 22 12.65 0.69 3.35
CA GLY A 22 13.35 1.90 3.74
C GLY A 22 13.34 2.20 5.24
N ASN A 23 13.68 3.44 5.54
CA ASN A 23 13.92 3.89 6.89
C ASN A 23 12.63 4.39 7.55
N PRO A 24 12.23 3.82 8.71
CA PRO A 24 11.01 4.28 9.40
C PRO A 24 11.03 5.76 9.82
N ASP A 25 12.21 6.36 9.93
CA ASP A 25 12.35 7.77 10.32
C ASP A 25 12.37 8.72 9.13
N ALA A 26 12.38 8.20 7.90
CA ALA A 26 12.35 9.01 6.69
C ALA A 26 10.92 9.45 6.37
N PRO A 27 10.73 10.45 5.48
CA PRO A 27 9.40 10.85 5.04
C PRO A 27 8.63 9.70 4.42
N MET A 28 7.33 9.63 4.69
CA MET A 28 6.46 8.57 4.19
C MET A 28 6.13 8.74 2.71
N LEU A 29 6.13 7.63 1.98
CA LEU A 29 5.66 7.56 0.60
C LEU A 29 4.79 6.32 0.46
N PHE A 30 3.53 6.51 0.09
CA PHE A 30 2.59 5.42 -0.16
C PHE A 30 2.60 5.10 -1.65
N LEU A 31 2.80 3.82 -1.99
CA LEU A 31 2.77 3.33 -3.38
C LEU A 31 1.55 2.44 -3.58
N LEU A 32 0.68 2.82 -4.50
CA LEU A 32 -0.62 2.20 -4.72
C LEU A 32 -0.65 1.48 -6.06
N HIS A 33 -0.76 0.15 -6.04
CA HIS A 33 -0.73 -0.66 -7.26
C HIS A 33 -2.06 -0.61 -8.02
N GLY A 34 -2.01 -1.03 -9.29
CA GLY A 34 -3.18 -1.09 -10.15
C GLY A 34 -3.97 -2.38 -10.02
N TRP A 35 -5.03 -2.49 -10.81
CA TRP A 35 -5.85 -3.70 -10.91
C TRP A 35 -5.00 -4.87 -11.41
N MET A 36 -5.20 -6.04 -10.82
CA MET A 36 -4.47 -7.26 -11.17
C MET A 36 -2.95 -7.16 -10.94
N ASP A 37 -2.53 -6.29 -10.02
CA ASP A 37 -1.13 -6.11 -9.66
C ASP A 37 -0.93 -6.41 -8.19
N VAL A 38 0.31 -6.26 -7.71
CA VAL A 38 0.66 -6.47 -6.29
C VAL A 38 1.73 -5.46 -5.87
N SER A 39 1.85 -5.26 -4.57
CA SER A 39 2.84 -4.32 -4.00
C SER A 39 4.28 -4.69 -4.37
N ALA A 40 4.58 -5.97 -4.54
CA ALA A 40 5.92 -6.44 -4.90
C ALA A 40 6.41 -5.86 -6.23
N SER A 41 5.50 -5.50 -7.15
CA SER A 41 5.85 -4.90 -8.43
C SER A 41 6.57 -3.56 -8.29
N PHE A 42 6.43 -2.88 -7.15
CA PHE A 42 7.11 -1.61 -6.90
C PHE A 42 8.61 -1.76 -6.61
N GLN A 43 9.14 -2.98 -6.54
CA GLN A 43 10.58 -3.18 -6.28
C GLN A 43 11.46 -2.37 -7.23
N PHE A 44 11.10 -2.32 -8.51
CA PHE A 44 11.86 -1.55 -9.52
C PHE A 44 11.87 -0.06 -9.21
N VAL A 45 10.72 0.49 -8.81
CA VAL A 45 10.61 1.90 -8.45
C VAL A 45 11.44 2.20 -7.21
N VAL A 46 11.32 1.35 -6.20
CA VAL A 46 12.03 1.52 -4.93
C VAL A 46 13.53 1.51 -5.14
N ASP A 47 14.04 0.60 -5.97
CA ASP A 47 15.47 0.48 -6.25
C ASP A 47 16.04 1.73 -6.95
N GLU A 48 15.20 2.47 -7.66
CA GLU A 48 15.61 3.66 -8.42
C GLU A 48 15.41 4.98 -7.67
N LEU A 49 14.83 4.96 -6.47
CA LEU A 49 14.61 6.20 -5.71
C LEU A 49 15.92 6.78 -5.21
N ALA A 50 16.12 8.09 -5.46
CA ALA A 50 17.38 8.76 -5.19
C ALA A 50 17.60 9.11 -3.70
N LYS A 51 16.52 9.23 -2.94
CA LYS A 51 16.61 9.53 -1.51
C LYS A 51 15.88 8.49 -0.69
N GLU A 52 16.16 8.49 0.61
CA GLU A 52 15.48 7.57 1.52
C GLU A 52 14.04 7.98 1.76
N TRP A 53 13.17 6.98 1.74
CA TRP A 53 11.76 7.10 2.07
C TRP A 53 11.37 6.01 3.06
N ASN A 54 10.34 6.30 3.83
CA ASN A 54 9.61 5.27 4.57
C ASN A 54 8.45 4.84 3.68
N ILE A 55 8.61 3.71 2.98
CA ILE A 55 7.69 3.29 1.93
C ILE A 55 6.65 2.33 2.46
N ILE A 56 5.39 2.61 2.15
CA ILE A 56 4.24 1.83 2.55
C ILE A 56 3.47 1.48 1.28
N ALA A 57 3.49 0.20 0.92
CA ALA A 57 2.85 -0.29 -0.31
C ALA A 57 1.85 -1.39 0.04
N PRO A 58 0.58 -1.03 0.26
CA PRO A 58 -0.44 -2.03 0.57
C PRO A 58 -0.82 -2.85 -0.66
N ASP A 59 -1.18 -4.11 -0.43
CA ASP A 59 -1.90 -4.92 -1.40
C ASP A 59 -3.39 -4.74 -1.13
N TRP A 60 -4.15 -4.35 -2.17
CA TRP A 60 -5.59 -4.15 -2.03
C TRP A 60 -6.29 -5.47 -1.65
N ARG A 61 -7.45 -5.36 -0.97
CA ARG A 61 -8.23 -6.56 -0.66
C ARG A 61 -8.46 -7.40 -1.91
N GLY A 62 -8.29 -8.72 -1.79
CA GLY A 62 -8.41 -9.65 -2.91
C GLY A 62 -7.20 -9.75 -3.80
N PHE A 63 -6.10 -9.04 -3.51
CA PHE A 63 -4.88 -9.06 -4.31
C PHE A 63 -3.68 -9.50 -3.48
N GLY A 64 -2.75 -10.20 -4.13
CA GLY A 64 -1.52 -10.65 -3.49
C GLY A 64 -1.78 -11.40 -2.19
N PRO A 65 -0.95 -11.17 -1.16
CA PRO A 65 -1.11 -11.81 0.15
C PRO A 65 -2.24 -11.25 1.02
N SER A 66 -2.93 -10.18 0.59
CA SER A 66 -4.07 -9.66 1.32
C SER A 66 -5.23 -10.65 1.31
N GLN A 67 -6.09 -10.55 2.31
CA GLN A 67 -7.20 -11.47 2.48
C GLN A 67 -8.18 -11.40 1.31
N TRP A 68 -8.63 -12.57 0.84
CA TRP A 68 -9.63 -12.70 -0.21
C TRP A 68 -10.98 -12.99 0.42
N LEU A 69 -12.00 -12.29 -0.04
CA LEU A 69 -13.38 -12.50 0.41
C LEU A 69 -14.17 -13.22 -0.69
N ALA A 70 -15.13 -14.07 -0.31
CA ALA A 70 -15.94 -14.84 -1.24
C ALA A 70 -17.13 -14.02 -1.76
N ARG A 71 -16.88 -12.80 -2.22
CA ARG A 71 -17.90 -11.89 -2.77
C ARG A 71 -17.24 -10.89 -3.73
N PRO A 72 -18.03 -10.24 -4.60
CA PRO A 72 -17.50 -9.18 -5.45
C PRO A 72 -16.91 -8.02 -4.65
N TYR A 73 -15.89 -7.39 -5.20
CA TYR A 73 -15.27 -6.19 -4.64
C TYR A 73 -15.75 -4.96 -5.40
N PHE A 74 -16.06 -3.89 -4.68
CA PHE A 74 -16.47 -2.63 -5.27
C PHE A 74 -15.37 -1.58 -5.10
N PHE A 75 -15.28 -0.66 -6.06
CA PHE A 75 -14.28 0.40 -6.05
C PHE A 75 -14.29 1.19 -4.74
N VAL A 76 -15.48 1.48 -4.19
CA VAL A 76 -15.60 2.24 -2.94
C VAL A 76 -14.97 1.52 -1.74
N GLU A 77 -14.86 0.19 -1.79
CA GLU A 77 -14.20 -0.57 -0.72
C GLU A 77 -12.71 -0.27 -0.68
N HIS A 78 -12.07 -0.11 -1.84
CA HIS A 78 -10.67 0.28 -1.92
C HIS A 78 -10.44 1.70 -1.40
N LEU A 79 -11.38 2.62 -1.64
CA LEU A 79 -11.30 3.97 -1.07
C LEU A 79 -11.35 3.93 0.46
N GLY A 80 -12.24 3.14 1.03
CA GLY A 80 -12.33 2.96 2.47
C GLY A 80 -11.06 2.34 3.03
N ASP A 81 -10.49 1.36 2.34
CA ASP A 81 -9.23 0.74 2.75
C ASP A 81 -8.09 1.75 2.70
N LEU A 82 -8.02 2.58 1.68
CA LEU A 82 -7.00 3.63 1.57
C LEU A 82 -7.08 4.61 2.75
N ASP A 83 -8.27 5.08 3.08
CA ASP A 83 -8.48 5.94 4.24
C ASP A 83 -7.99 5.30 5.53
N ALA A 84 -8.33 4.03 5.75
CA ALA A 84 -7.92 3.30 6.94
C ALA A 84 -6.39 3.10 7.00
N ILE A 85 -5.76 2.81 5.87
CA ILE A 85 -4.31 2.62 5.78
C ILE A 85 -3.59 3.93 6.09
N VAL A 86 -3.99 5.02 5.47
CA VAL A 86 -3.37 6.32 5.69
C VAL A 86 -3.56 6.76 7.14
N ASP A 87 -4.76 6.59 7.69
CA ASP A 87 -5.05 6.93 9.07
C ASP A 87 -4.19 6.12 10.06
N HIS A 88 -3.97 4.84 9.76
CA HIS A 88 -3.14 3.97 10.60
C HIS A 88 -1.68 4.44 10.65
N TYR A 89 -1.11 4.76 9.48
CA TYR A 89 0.32 5.11 9.38
C TYR A 89 0.61 6.59 9.59
N SER A 90 -0.33 7.48 9.29
CA SER A 90 -0.11 8.92 9.40
C SER A 90 -1.40 9.65 9.79
N PRO A 91 -1.86 9.50 11.05
CA PRO A 91 -3.18 10.01 11.47
C PRO A 91 -3.26 11.53 11.54
N ASN A 92 -2.13 12.24 11.64
CA ASN A 92 -2.12 13.67 11.93
C ASN A 92 -1.38 14.51 10.89
N GLN A 93 -0.92 13.92 9.79
CA GLN A 93 -0.12 14.61 8.79
C GLN A 93 -0.56 14.25 7.38
N ALA A 94 -0.42 15.21 6.48
CA ALA A 94 -0.57 14.94 5.05
C ALA A 94 0.52 13.98 4.58
N VAL A 95 0.19 13.14 3.60
CA VAL A 95 1.11 12.13 3.08
C VAL A 95 1.33 12.30 1.59
N ARG A 96 2.39 11.69 1.07
CA ARG A 96 2.66 11.61 -0.36
C ARG A 96 2.22 10.26 -0.88
N LEU A 97 1.46 10.29 -1.97
CA LEU A 97 0.94 9.10 -2.62
C LEU A 97 1.43 9.04 -4.06
N ALA A 98 1.80 7.86 -4.52
CA ALA A 98 2.06 7.60 -5.91
C ALA A 98 1.28 6.35 -6.31
N GLY A 99 0.43 6.48 -7.32
CA GLY A 99 -0.44 5.41 -7.76
C GLY A 99 -0.22 5.05 -9.22
N HIS A 100 -0.48 3.78 -9.54
CA HIS A 100 -0.42 3.26 -10.90
C HIS A 100 -1.80 2.70 -11.29
N SER A 101 -2.34 3.13 -12.43
CA SER A 101 -3.64 2.68 -12.95
C SER A 101 -4.75 2.91 -11.93
N MET A 102 -5.40 1.85 -11.41
CA MET A 102 -6.45 1.98 -10.40
C MET A 102 -5.96 2.73 -9.16
N GLY A 103 -4.73 2.44 -8.71
CA GLY A 103 -4.12 3.14 -7.57
C GLY A 103 -3.99 4.64 -7.81
N GLY A 104 -3.74 5.05 -9.06
CA GLY A 104 -3.65 6.45 -9.42
C GLY A 104 -4.98 7.19 -9.45
N ILE A 105 -6.10 6.47 -9.57
CA ILE A 105 -7.45 7.03 -9.56
C ILE A 105 -7.91 7.32 -8.13
N LEU A 106 -7.52 6.46 -7.21
CA LEU A 106 -7.89 6.59 -5.80
C LEU A 106 -7.24 7.83 -5.19
#